data_2ec5b52b86189142dcbcb33a88dadede
#
_entry.id   2ec5b52b86189142dcbcb33a88dadede
#
_cell.length_a   1.000
_cell.length_b   1.000
_cell.length_c   1.000
_cell.angle_alpha   90.00
_cell.angle_beta   90.00
_cell.angle_gamma   90.00
#
_symmetry.space_group_name_H-M   'P 1'
#
loop_
_entity.id
_entity.type
_entity.pdbx_description
1 polymer ?
#
loop_
_entity_poly.entity_id
_entity_poly.type
_entity_poly.pdbx_seq_one_letter_code
_entity_poly.pdbx_strand_id
1 'polypeptide(L)'
;MKLLVTGAAGFLGWRTTVLLRERGHEVLAVSRPGGVARAHALGLGAVELDAGSREIRALVEGCDAVLHFAGIPDPARAREDPARAIRENAGTTVNLLEACEAFGAGLIYPSTIRAAVEPPPDVYALSKRLGELAARMHRAPATVVRLTSVFGPGQVAWEGATGAIARFAANALEGRPIVIHGDPERTRDFVYVDDVAPALEAVAFEQRWNETITLAGGRPASLRRAAELVVAATGGAVPIETPGGTLPPGENESYVGGQAEGGVGLPFDVRPLEEAVPLYVDWLAAQVRARARSTR
;
A
#
# COMPACT_ATOMS: atom_id res chain seq x y z
N MET A 1 -8.33 -20.40 -3.89
CA MET A 1 -8.75 -19.48 -4.96
C MET A 1 -7.59 -19.25 -5.91
N LYS A 2 -7.90 -18.88 -7.16
CA LYS A 2 -6.93 -18.37 -8.12
C LYS A 2 -7.05 -16.84 -8.19
N LEU A 3 -5.99 -16.15 -7.83
CA LEU A 3 -5.97 -14.70 -7.67
C LEU A 3 -4.95 -14.06 -8.62
N LEU A 4 -5.33 -12.96 -9.27
CA LEU A 4 -4.40 -12.12 -10.00
C LEU A 4 -3.98 -10.93 -9.12
N VAL A 5 -2.68 -10.71 -8.94
CA VAL A 5 -2.15 -9.55 -8.20
C VAL A 5 -1.35 -8.68 -9.16
N THR A 6 -1.85 -7.48 -9.46
CA THR A 6 -1.10 -6.50 -10.24
C THR A 6 -0.25 -5.63 -9.33
N GLY A 7 0.84 -5.07 -9.84
CA GLY A 7 1.77 -4.30 -9.02
C GLY A 7 2.57 -5.15 -8.02
N ALA A 8 2.74 -6.44 -8.32
CA ALA A 8 3.39 -7.42 -7.45
C ALA A 8 4.86 -7.10 -7.09
N ALA A 9 5.54 -6.22 -7.82
CA ALA A 9 6.86 -5.70 -7.44
C ALA A 9 6.80 -4.54 -6.44
N GLY A 10 5.62 -3.98 -6.18
CA GLY A 10 5.40 -2.92 -5.20
C GLY A 10 5.35 -3.46 -3.76
N PHE A 11 5.39 -2.56 -2.78
CA PHE A 11 5.35 -2.90 -1.36
C PHE A 11 4.13 -3.77 -0.99
N LEU A 12 2.93 -3.24 -1.16
CA LEU A 12 1.68 -3.95 -0.84
C LEU A 12 1.48 -5.20 -1.71
N GLY A 13 1.70 -5.06 -3.03
CA GLY A 13 1.50 -6.18 -3.95
C GLY A 13 2.43 -7.36 -3.67
N TRP A 14 3.70 -7.09 -3.37
CA TRP A 14 4.65 -8.13 -2.99
C TRP A 14 4.24 -8.85 -1.72
N ARG A 15 4.02 -8.09 -0.62
CA ARG A 15 3.74 -8.73 0.67
C ARG A 15 2.41 -9.48 0.66
N THR A 16 1.38 -8.90 0.04
CA THR A 16 0.09 -9.58 -0.14
C THR A 16 0.23 -10.87 -0.97
N THR A 17 1.01 -10.83 -2.06
CA THR A 17 1.27 -12.05 -2.87
C THR A 17 1.92 -13.15 -2.04
N VAL A 18 2.95 -12.81 -1.25
CA VAL A 18 3.64 -13.79 -0.39
C VAL A 18 2.66 -14.40 0.60
N LEU A 19 1.94 -13.57 1.34
CA LEU A 19 0.99 -14.04 2.37
C LEU A 19 -0.14 -14.88 1.79
N LEU A 20 -0.69 -14.51 0.65
CA LEU A 20 -1.75 -15.29 0.00
C LEU A 20 -1.25 -16.66 -0.48
N ARG A 21 0.00 -16.73 -0.99
CA ARG A 21 0.62 -18.02 -1.35
C ARG A 21 0.88 -18.90 -0.12
N GLU A 22 1.37 -18.32 0.98
CA GLU A 22 1.55 -19.02 2.27
C GLU A 22 0.23 -19.57 2.81
N ARG A 23 -0.89 -18.92 2.50
CA ARG A 23 -2.25 -19.37 2.85
C ARG A 23 -2.86 -20.36 1.85
N GLY A 24 -2.09 -20.82 0.86
CA GLY A 24 -2.48 -21.88 -0.06
C GLY A 24 -3.25 -21.41 -1.31
N HIS A 25 -3.25 -20.12 -1.63
CA HIS A 25 -3.86 -19.63 -2.87
C HIS A 25 -2.93 -19.76 -4.07
N GLU A 26 -3.51 -20.03 -5.25
CA GLU A 26 -2.83 -19.86 -6.52
C GLU A 26 -2.79 -18.37 -6.86
N VAL A 27 -1.59 -17.76 -6.83
CA VAL A 27 -1.45 -16.32 -7.08
C VAL A 27 -0.60 -16.08 -8.30
N LEU A 28 -1.23 -15.51 -9.34
CA LEU A 28 -0.59 -15.01 -10.53
C LEU A 28 -0.12 -13.57 -10.28
N ALA A 29 1.18 -13.40 -10.09
CA ALA A 29 1.80 -12.12 -9.83
C ALA A 29 2.12 -11.40 -11.15
N VAL A 30 1.73 -10.14 -11.30
CA VAL A 30 1.98 -9.33 -12.50
C VAL A 30 2.71 -8.06 -12.13
N SER A 31 3.75 -7.74 -12.87
CA SER A 31 4.49 -6.49 -12.76
C SER A 31 4.85 -5.94 -14.12
N ARG A 32 4.83 -4.62 -14.26
CA ARG A 32 5.25 -3.94 -15.50
C ARG A 32 6.72 -4.18 -15.81
N PRO A 33 7.15 -4.00 -17.08
CA PRO A 33 8.56 -3.94 -17.45
C PRO A 33 9.35 -3.04 -16.49
N GLY A 34 10.54 -3.49 -16.08
CA GLY A 34 11.37 -2.81 -15.08
C GLY A 34 11.02 -3.12 -13.61
N GLY A 35 9.83 -3.64 -13.31
CA GLY A 35 9.47 -4.14 -11.97
C GLY A 35 9.75 -5.62 -11.77
N VAL A 36 9.77 -6.40 -12.85
CA VAL A 36 9.92 -7.87 -12.80
C VAL A 36 11.26 -8.29 -12.17
N ALA A 37 12.35 -7.61 -12.49
CA ALA A 37 13.65 -7.90 -11.89
C ALA A 37 13.61 -7.76 -10.35
N ARG A 38 12.91 -6.74 -9.84
CA ARG A 38 12.68 -6.58 -8.41
C ARG A 38 11.80 -7.68 -7.84
N ALA A 39 10.72 -8.03 -8.53
CA ALA A 39 9.84 -9.13 -8.10
C ALA A 39 10.62 -10.45 -7.99
N HIS A 40 11.46 -10.78 -8.96
CA HIS A 40 12.32 -11.96 -8.92
C HIS A 40 13.37 -11.90 -7.80
N ALA A 41 14.00 -10.74 -7.57
CA ALA A 41 14.92 -10.54 -6.46
C ALA A 41 14.24 -10.72 -5.09
N LEU A 42 12.94 -10.48 -5.01
CA LEU A 42 12.09 -10.72 -3.84
C LEU A 42 11.49 -12.15 -3.78
N GLY A 43 11.95 -13.06 -4.65
CA GLY A 43 11.50 -14.45 -4.68
C GLY A 43 10.13 -14.68 -5.35
N LEU A 44 9.58 -13.68 -6.04
CA LEU A 44 8.33 -13.84 -6.79
C LEU A 44 8.62 -14.17 -8.25
N GLY A 45 8.11 -15.30 -8.74
CA GLY A 45 7.89 -15.48 -10.17
C GLY A 45 6.75 -14.55 -10.60
N ALA A 46 7.05 -13.50 -11.37
CA ALA A 46 6.06 -12.55 -11.85
C ALA A 46 6.02 -12.53 -13.38
N VAL A 47 4.80 -12.44 -13.95
CA VAL A 47 4.59 -12.19 -15.37
C VAL A 47 4.90 -10.72 -15.66
N GLU A 48 5.72 -10.48 -16.70
CA GLU A 48 6.01 -9.14 -17.18
C GLU A 48 4.88 -8.66 -18.07
N LEU A 49 4.03 -7.77 -17.51
CA LEU A 49 2.93 -7.17 -18.26
C LEU A 49 2.51 -5.84 -17.62
N ASP A 50 2.17 -4.87 -18.46
CA ASP A 50 1.51 -3.65 -17.99
C ASP A 50 0.02 -3.94 -17.75
N ALA A 51 -0.43 -3.70 -16.52
CA ALA A 51 -1.84 -3.89 -16.17
C ALA A 51 -2.80 -2.96 -16.95
N GLY A 52 -2.28 -1.88 -17.53
CA GLY A 52 -3.03 -1.00 -18.43
C GLY A 52 -3.12 -1.51 -19.86
N SER A 53 -2.42 -2.57 -20.21
CA SER A 53 -2.48 -3.15 -21.56
C SER A 53 -3.69 -4.09 -21.71
N ARG A 54 -4.16 -4.28 -22.96
CA ARG A 54 -5.31 -5.15 -23.22
C ARG A 54 -5.00 -6.64 -23.02
N GLU A 55 -3.74 -7.00 -23.07
CA GLU A 55 -3.24 -8.37 -22.89
C GLU A 55 -3.50 -8.89 -21.47
N ILE A 56 -3.72 -8.00 -20.50
CA ILE A 56 -4.06 -8.37 -19.12
C ILE A 56 -5.34 -9.23 -19.05
N ARG A 57 -6.24 -9.08 -20.02
CA ARG A 57 -7.49 -9.84 -20.09
C ARG A 57 -7.24 -11.35 -20.09
N ALA A 58 -6.23 -11.82 -20.82
CA ALA A 58 -5.89 -13.23 -20.88
C ALA A 58 -5.40 -13.79 -19.53
N LEU A 59 -4.89 -12.94 -18.66
CA LEU A 59 -4.45 -13.31 -17.31
C LEU A 59 -5.59 -13.28 -16.27
N VAL A 60 -6.65 -12.52 -16.54
CA VAL A 60 -7.86 -12.48 -15.69
C VAL A 60 -8.74 -13.72 -15.91
N GLU A 61 -8.67 -14.32 -17.09
CA GLU A 61 -9.44 -15.52 -17.42
C GLU A 61 -9.18 -16.66 -16.42
N GLY A 62 -10.25 -17.17 -15.84
CA GLY A 62 -10.21 -18.24 -14.83
C GLY A 62 -9.70 -17.82 -13.46
N CYS A 63 -9.51 -16.53 -13.18
CA CYS A 63 -9.27 -16.02 -11.83
C CYS A 63 -10.60 -15.80 -11.10
N ASP A 64 -10.59 -16.06 -9.78
CA ASP A 64 -11.73 -15.75 -8.90
C ASP A 64 -11.78 -14.25 -8.60
N ALA A 65 -10.62 -13.62 -8.41
CA ALA A 65 -10.53 -12.18 -8.14
C ALA A 65 -9.19 -11.58 -8.60
N VAL A 66 -9.22 -10.26 -8.82
CA VAL A 66 -8.06 -9.41 -9.12
C VAL A 66 -7.82 -8.46 -7.95
N LEU A 67 -6.60 -8.46 -7.38
CA LEU A 67 -6.14 -7.47 -6.41
C LEU A 67 -5.26 -6.45 -7.15
N HIS A 68 -5.75 -5.22 -7.27
CA HIS A 68 -5.15 -4.22 -8.15
C HIS A 68 -4.25 -3.22 -7.43
N PHE A 69 -2.99 -3.58 -7.16
CA PHE A 69 -2.01 -2.68 -6.54
C PHE A 69 -1.16 -1.88 -7.54
N ALA A 70 -1.26 -2.14 -8.85
CA ALA A 70 -0.55 -1.35 -9.85
C ALA A 70 -1.02 0.11 -9.85
N GLY A 71 -0.10 1.04 -10.03
CA GLY A 71 -0.37 2.47 -10.09
C GLY A 71 0.73 3.30 -9.45
N ILE A 72 0.50 4.60 -9.34
CA ILE A 72 1.39 5.55 -8.66
C ILE A 72 0.90 5.73 -7.22
N PRO A 73 1.63 5.24 -6.21
CA PRO A 73 1.19 5.24 -4.80
C PRO A 73 1.62 6.48 -4.01
N ASP A 74 2.28 7.44 -4.65
CA ASP A 74 3.03 8.51 -4.01
C ASP A 74 2.52 9.88 -4.41
N PRO A 75 2.12 10.77 -3.45
CA PRO A 75 1.67 12.13 -3.74
C PRO A 75 2.72 12.99 -4.45
N ALA A 76 4.02 12.83 -4.15
CA ALA A 76 5.07 13.61 -4.79
C ALA A 76 5.19 13.25 -6.28
N ARG A 77 5.25 11.96 -6.60
CA ARG A 77 5.26 11.47 -8.00
C ARG A 77 3.98 11.84 -8.75
N ALA A 78 2.82 11.80 -8.10
CA ALA A 78 1.57 12.22 -8.71
C ALA A 78 1.56 13.71 -9.02
N ARG A 79 2.22 14.52 -8.22
CA ARG A 79 2.38 15.98 -8.44
C ARG A 79 3.34 16.28 -9.58
N GLU A 80 4.39 15.47 -9.75
CA GLU A 80 5.36 15.60 -10.86
C GLU A 80 4.72 15.33 -12.22
N ASP A 81 3.83 14.32 -12.31
CA ASP A 81 3.11 13.98 -13.54
C ASP A 81 1.64 13.65 -13.24
N PRO A 82 0.77 14.69 -13.12
CA PRO A 82 -0.65 14.51 -12.82
C PRO A 82 -1.41 13.67 -13.83
N ALA A 83 -1.12 13.86 -15.11
CA ALA A 83 -1.80 13.14 -16.19
C ALA A 83 -1.46 11.64 -16.14
N ARG A 84 -0.21 11.31 -15.87
CA ARG A 84 0.22 9.93 -15.69
C ARG A 84 -0.41 9.31 -14.45
N ALA A 85 -0.48 10.03 -13.33
CA ALA A 85 -1.12 9.52 -12.11
C ALA A 85 -2.58 9.15 -12.36
N ILE A 86 -3.34 9.99 -13.08
CA ILE A 86 -4.73 9.69 -13.44
C ILE A 86 -4.81 8.48 -14.38
N ARG A 87 -3.98 8.41 -15.42
CA ARG A 87 -3.98 7.27 -16.34
C ARG A 87 -3.63 5.96 -15.64
N GLU A 88 -2.58 5.94 -14.82
CA GLU A 88 -2.12 4.71 -14.16
C GLU A 88 -3.03 4.30 -13.00
N ASN A 89 -3.64 5.22 -12.25
CA ASN A 89 -4.49 4.87 -11.11
C ASN A 89 -5.96 4.65 -11.49
N ALA A 90 -6.53 5.48 -12.37
CA ALA A 90 -7.93 5.33 -12.77
C ALA A 90 -8.09 4.59 -14.10
N GLY A 91 -7.29 4.93 -15.12
CA GLY A 91 -7.41 4.29 -16.44
C GLY A 91 -7.11 2.79 -16.41
N THR A 92 -6.05 2.38 -15.71
CA THR A 92 -5.73 0.95 -15.53
C THR A 92 -6.84 0.23 -14.76
N THR A 93 -7.47 0.88 -13.78
CA THR A 93 -8.62 0.30 -13.06
C THR A 93 -9.78 0.01 -14.00
N VAL A 94 -10.11 0.94 -14.91
CA VAL A 94 -11.18 0.71 -15.92
C VAL A 94 -10.86 -0.48 -16.80
N ASN A 95 -9.62 -0.59 -17.31
CA ASN A 95 -9.21 -1.72 -18.13
C ASN A 95 -9.35 -3.08 -17.43
N LEU A 96 -9.03 -3.13 -16.14
CA LEU A 96 -9.19 -4.35 -15.34
C LEU A 96 -10.67 -4.64 -15.03
N LEU A 97 -11.49 -3.62 -14.80
CA LEU A 97 -12.93 -3.80 -14.62
C LEU A 97 -13.59 -4.42 -15.87
N GLU A 98 -13.22 -3.93 -17.07
CA GLU A 98 -13.68 -4.54 -18.33
C GLU A 98 -13.25 -6.01 -18.46
N ALA A 99 -12.04 -6.34 -18.03
CA ALA A 99 -11.57 -7.72 -18.03
C ALA A 99 -12.34 -8.58 -17.01
N CYS A 100 -12.57 -8.06 -15.80
CA CYS A 100 -13.33 -8.74 -14.75
C CYS A 100 -14.78 -8.98 -15.18
N GLU A 101 -15.44 -8.01 -15.80
CA GLU A 101 -16.80 -8.17 -16.36
C GLU A 101 -16.85 -9.29 -17.40
N ALA A 102 -15.86 -9.34 -18.30
CA ALA A 102 -15.83 -10.31 -19.36
C ALA A 102 -15.67 -11.76 -18.89
N PHE A 103 -14.98 -11.98 -17.76
CA PHE A 103 -14.65 -13.31 -17.25
C PHE A 103 -15.33 -13.65 -15.90
N GLY A 104 -16.14 -12.75 -15.37
CA GLY A 104 -16.87 -12.98 -14.10
C GLY A 104 -15.98 -12.95 -12.86
N ALA A 105 -14.78 -12.38 -12.93
CA ALA A 105 -13.90 -12.20 -11.79
C ALA A 105 -14.31 -10.96 -10.96
N GLY A 106 -14.04 -10.98 -9.64
CA GLY A 106 -14.21 -9.79 -8.80
C GLY A 106 -12.96 -8.90 -8.84
N LEU A 107 -13.14 -7.57 -8.66
CA LEU A 107 -12.01 -6.64 -8.52
C LEU A 107 -11.95 -6.09 -7.08
N ILE A 108 -10.81 -6.25 -6.42
CA ILE A 108 -10.48 -5.51 -5.21
C ILE A 108 -9.58 -4.35 -5.59
N TYR A 109 -10.04 -3.12 -5.32
CA TYR A 109 -9.32 -1.89 -5.61
C TYR A 109 -8.79 -1.26 -4.32
N PRO A 110 -7.51 -1.45 -3.98
CA PRO A 110 -6.89 -0.74 -2.86
C PRO A 110 -6.78 0.75 -3.16
N SER A 111 -7.51 1.53 -2.38
CA SER A 111 -7.54 2.99 -2.41
C SER A 111 -6.88 3.58 -1.16
N THR A 112 -7.17 4.80 -0.83
CA THR A 112 -6.59 5.52 0.30
C THR A 112 -7.66 6.30 1.05
N ILE A 113 -7.48 6.44 2.36
CA ILE A 113 -8.33 7.32 3.17
C ILE A 113 -8.33 8.77 2.66
N ARG A 114 -7.23 9.21 2.01
CA ARG A 114 -7.15 10.55 1.41
C ARG A 114 -8.17 10.77 0.28
N ALA A 115 -8.58 9.70 -0.42
CA ALA A 115 -9.59 9.76 -1.47
C ALA A 115 -11.00 10.06 -0.93
N ALA A 116 -11.24 9.86 0.37
CA ALA A 116 -12.50 10.20 1.04
C ALA A 116 -12.62 11.69 1.40
N VAL A 117 -11.52 12.43 1.40
CA VAL A 117 -11.49 13.86 1.76
C VAL A 117 -12.13 14.69 0.63
N GLU A 118 -12.99 15.67 0.99
CA GLU A 118 -13.69 16.55 0.06
C GLU A 118 -13.30 18.02 0.29
N PRO A 119 -12.74 18.73 -0.70
CA PRO A 119 -12.22 18.19 -1.96
C PRO A 119 -10.97 17.31 -1.74
N PRO A 120 -10.59 16.44 -2.71
CA PRO A 120 -9.35 15.67 -2.60
C PRO A 120 -8.14 16.60 -2.38
N PRO A 121 -7.27 16.33 -1.39
CA PRO A 121 -6.22 17.25 -0.98
C PRO A 121 -5.08 17.38 -2.00
N ASP A 122 -4.94 16.43 -2.91
CA ASP A 122 -3.91 16.39 -3.95
C ASP A 122 -4.29 15.49 -5.14
N VAL A 123 -3.44 15.52 -6.17
CA VAL A 123 -3.65 14.74 -7.40
C VAL A 123 -3.63 13.24 -7.15
N TYR A 124 -2.83 12.76 -6.20
CA TYR A 124 -2.84 11.34 -5.83
C TYR A 124 -4.21 10.92 -5.30
N ALA A 125 -4.73 11.66 -4.32
CA ALA A 125 -6.06 11.40 -3.76
C ALA A 125 -7.16 11.48 -4.83
N LEU A 126 -7.09 12.49 -5.71
CA LEU A 126 -8.00 12.64 -6.84
C LEU A 126 -7.93 11.43 -7.78
N SER A 127 -6.73 10.99 -8.17
CA SER A 127 -6.56 9.87 -9.09
C SER A 127 -7.08 8.54 -8.51
N LYS A 128 -6.90 8.34 -7.21
CA LYS A 128 -7.47 7.18 -6.50
C LYS A 128 -8.99 7.26 -6.40
N ARG A 129 -9.54 8.45 -6.12
CA ARG A 129 -10.99 8.68 -6.10
C ARG A 129 -11.65 8.43 -7.45
N LEU A 130 -11.01 8.82 -8.55
CA LEU A 130 -11.51 8.51 -9.89
C LEU A 130 -11.58 6.99 -10.14
N GLY A 131 -10.58 6.23 -9.67
CA GLY A 131 -10.62 4.76 -9.71
C GLY A 131 -11.73 4.17 -8.82
N GLU A 132 -11.98 4.75 -7.64
CA GLU A 132 -13.13 4.35 -6.78
C GLU A 132 -14.47 4.55 -7.49
N LEU A 133 -14.65 5.72 -8.13
CA LEU A 133 -15.87 6.02 -8.87
C LEU A 133 -16.05 5.06 -10.04
N ALA A 134 -14.98 4.75 -10.78
CA ALA A 134 -15.01 3.76 -11.85
C ALA A 134 -15.44 2.39 -11.31
N ALA A 135 -14.82 1.90 -10.21
CA ALA A 135 -15.14 0.62 -9.61
C ALA A 135 -16.61 0.54 -9.14
N ARG A 136 -17.14 1.62 -8.58
CA ARG A 136 -18.53 1.68 -8.08
C ARG A 136 -19.59 1.80 -9.17
N MET A 137 -19.24 2.34 -10.34
CA MET A 137 -20.18 2.57 -11.45
C MET A 137 -20.11 1.49 -12.52
N HIS A 138 -19.07 0.66 -12.50
CA HIS A 138 -18.90 -0.42 -13.46
C HIS A 138 -19.81 -1.63 -13.13
N ARG A 139 -20.10 -2.46 -14.13
CA ARG A 139 -20.92 -3.68 -13.97
C ARG A 139 -20.15 -4.85 -13.36
N ALA A 140 -18.82 -4.87 -13.47
CA ALA A 140 -18.00 -5.88 -12.82
C ALA A 140 -18.18 -5.86 -11.30
N PRO A 141 -18.23 -7.01 -10.65
CA PRO A 141 -18.22 -7.08 -9.19
C PRO A 141 -16.92 -6.43 -8.67
N ALA A 142 -17.02 -5.33 -7.92
CA ALA A 142 -15.84 -4.63 -7.47
C ALA A 142 -16.01 -4.08 -6.04
N THR A 143 -14.94 -4.15 -5.24
CA THR A 143 -14.91 -3.57 -3.90
C THR A 143 -13.72 -2.63 -3.76
N VAL A 144 -14.02 -1.43 -3.29
CA VAL A 144 -13.03 -0.42 -2.92
C VAL A 144 -12.56 -0.66 -1.49
N VAL A 145 -11.25 -0.78 -1.30
CA VAL A 145 -10.66 -0.92 0.04
C VAL A 145 -9.76 0.29 0.31
N ARG A 146 -10.25 1.24 1.10
CA ARG A 146 -9.47 2.39 1.53
C ARG A 146 -8.52 1.99 2.63
N LEU A 147 -7.23 2.18 2.38
CA LEU A 147 -6.17 1.92 3.34
C LEU A 147 -5.71 3.23 3.99
N THR A 148 -5.28 3.13 5.24
CA THR A 148 -4.62 4.22 5.95
C THR A 148 -3.10 4.18 5.76
N SER A 149 -2.30 4.50 6.76
CA SER A 149 -0.83 4.52 6.64
C SER A 149 -0.23 3.13 6.82
N VAL A 150 -0.27 2.31 5.77
CA VAL A 150 0.30 0.95 5.82
C VAL A 150 1.83 1.02 5.82
N PHE A 151 2.47 0.22 6.69
CA PHE A 151 3.91 0.05 6.76
C PHE A 151 4.29 -1.42 7.04
N GLY A 152 5.55 -1.77 6.81
CA GLY A 152 6.03 -3.12 7.11
C GLY A 152 7.01 -3.68 6.08
N PRO A 153 7.29 -5.00 6.13
CA PRO A 153 8.17 -5.70 5.20
C PRO A 153 7.86 -5.42 3.73
N GLY A 154 8.92 -5.14 2.95
CA GLY A 154 8.80 -4.73 1.54
C GLY A 154 8.78 -3.22 1.32
N GLN A 155 8.59 -2.41 2.36
CA GLN A 155 8.70 -0.96 2.29
C GLN A 155 10.13 -0.51 2.64
N VAL A 156 10.93 -0.18 1.62
CA VAL A 156 12.37 0.11 1.76
C VAL A 156 12.65 1.54 1.31
N ALA A 157 13.11 2.40 2.23
CA ALA A 157 13.30 3.84 1.96
C ALA A 157 14.36 4.11 0.89
N TRP A 158 15.48 3.38 0.86
CA TRP A 158 16.53 3.54 -0.17
C TRP A 158 16.13 3.00 -1.55
N GLU A 159 15.00 2.32 -1.67
CA GLU A 159 14.38 1.92 -2.93
C GLU A 159 13.23 2.86 -3.33
N GLY A 160 13.12 4.03 -2.68
CA GLY A 160 12.15 5.06 -2.99
C GLY A 160 10.82 4.94 -2.23
N ALA A 161 10.75 4.17 -1.15
CA ALA A 161 9.57 4.19 -0.29
C ALA A 161 9.46 5.53 0.47
N THR A 162 8.28 6.09 0.53
CA THR A 162 7.99 7.43 1.07
C THR A 162 7.29 7.42 2.43
N GLY A 163 6.91 6.26 2.95
CA GLY A 163 6.26 6.13 4.24
C GLY A 163 7.10 6.69 5.40
N ALA A 164 6.46 7.39 6.35
CA ALA A 164 7.15 8.03 7.48
C ALA A 164 7.98 7.02 8.29
N ILE A 165 7.36 5.92 8.73
CA ILE A 165 8.04 4.88 9.53
C ILE A 165 9.22 4.29 8.75
N ALA A 166 9.08 4.07 7.43
CA ALA A 166 10.17 3.53 6.62
C ALA A 166 11.38 4.46 6.56
N ARG A 167 11.15 5.76 6.42
CA ARG A 167 12.23 6.77 6.44
C ARG A 167 12.85 6.91 7.82
N PHE A 168 12.03 6.91 8.87
CA PHE A 168 12.51 6.98 10.24
C PHE A 168 13.41 5.78 10.58
N ALA A 169 12.94 4.57 10.28
CA ALA A 169 13.71 3.35 10.53
C ALA A 169 15.01 3.29 9.71
N ALA A 170 14.99 3.68 8.43
CA ALA A 170 16.20 3.72 7.62
C ALA A 170 17.23 4.72 8.18
N ASN A 171 16.79 5.93 8.55
CA ASN A 171 17.69 6.93 9.14
C ASN A 171 18.26 6.44 10.47
N ALA A 172 17.42 5.91 11.36
CA ALA A 172 17.87 5.44 12.66
C ALA A 172 18.87 4.28 12.54
N LEU A 173 18.63 3.31 11.65
CA LEU A 173 19.55 2.18 11.39
C LEU A 173 20.89 2.62 10.77
N GLU A 174 20.92 3.74 10.08
CA GLU A 174 22.12 4.34 9.51
C GLU A 174 22.78 5.38 10.45
N GLY A 175 22.29 5.53 11.68
CA GLY A 175 22.82 6.46 12.68
C GLY A 175 22.54 7.93 12.37
N ARG A 176 21.60 8.23 11.48
CA ARG A 176 21.19 9.59 11.10
C ARG A 176 19.98 10.07 11.92
N PRO A 177 19.86 11.39 12.17
CA PRO A 177 18.69 11.96 12.81
C PRO A 177 17.37 11.59 12.11
N ILE A 178 16.31 11.42 12.88
CA ILE A 178 14.95 11.37 12.34
C ILE A 178 14.43 12.80 12.23
N VAL A 179 14.16 13.25 11.01
CA VAL A 179 13.67 14.62 10.76
C VAL A 179 12.18 14.58 10.43
N ILE A 180 11.38 15.33 11.21
CA ILE A 180 9.93 15.49 11.01
C ILE A 180 9.68 16.93 10.57
N HIS A 181 9.46 17.14 9.27
CA HIS A 181 9.04 18.42 8.73
C HIS A 181 7.56 18.69 9.01
N GLY A 182 7.18 19.97 9.14
CA GLY A 182 5.81 20.39 9.47
C GLY A 182 5.44 20.09 10.92
N ASP A 183 4.14 19.89 11.20
CA ASP A 183 3.66 19.57 12.55
C ASP A 183 4.03 18.13 12.93
N PRO A 184 4.86 17.91 13.98
CA PRO A 184 5.19 16.58 14.45
C PRO A 184 4.02 15.87 15.15
N GLU A 185 3.02 16.61 15.61
CA GLU A 185 1.84 16.06 16.29
C GLU A 185 0.71 15.69 15.31
N ARG A 186 0.87 15.95 14.00
CA ARG A 186 -0.10 15.44 13.03
C ARG A 186 -0.18 13.92 13.10
N THR A 187 -1.40 13.42 13.12
CA THR A 187 -1.65 12.00 13.35
C THR A 187 -1.80 11.20 12.06
N ARG A 188 -1.43 9.94 12.15
CA ARG A 188 -1.68 8.91 11.15
C ARG A 188 -2.25 7.68 11.83
N ASP A 189 -3.12 7.01 11.11
CA ASP A 189 -3.62 5.71 11.51
C ASP A 189 -2.74 4.65 10.84
N PHE A 190 -1.80 4.09 11.60
CA PHE A 190 -0.81 3.15 11.08
C PHE A 190 -1.33 1.72 11.10
N VAL A 191 -1.11 1.00 10.02
CA VAL A 191 -1.51 -0.40 9.86
C VAL A 191 -0.30 -1.23 9.41
N TYR A 192 -0.05 -2.35 10.08
CA TYR A 192 1.00 -3.28 9.65
C TYR A 192 0.56 -4.06 8.42
N VAL A 193 1.43 -4.23 7.45
CA VAL A 193 1.07 -4.78 6.14
C VAL A 193 0.52 -6.20 6.22
N ASP A 194 0.97 -7.01 7.18
CA ASP A 194 0.52 -8.39 7.34
C ASP A 194 -0.92 -8.49 7.86
N ASP A 195 -1.44 -7.41 8.44
CA ASP A 195 -2.82 -7.35 8.91
C ASP A 195 -3.81 -7.04 7.77
N VAL A 196 -3.29 -6.54 6.62
CA VAL A 196 -4.11 -6.18 5.45
C VAL A 196 -4.50 -7.40 4.63
N ALA A 197 -3.59 -8.33 4.40
CA ALA A 197 -3.81 -9.47 3.49
C ALA A 197 -4.99 -10.38 3.89
N PRO A 198 -5.19 -10.73 5.18
CA PRO A 198 -6.35 -11.53 5.60
C PRO A 198 -7.70 -10.85 5.30
N ALA A 199 -7.77 -9.51 5.44
CA ALA A 199 -8.98 -8.77 5.13
C ALA A 199 -9.28 -8.76 3.63
N LEU A 200 -8.25 -8.58 2.78
CA LEU A 200 -8.41 -8.63 1.33
C LEU A 200 -8.80 -10.03 0.85
N GLU A 201 -8.23 -11.08 1.45
CA GLU A 201 -8.61 -12.47 1.21
C GLU A 201 -10.08 -12.72 1.55
N ALA A 202 -10.54 -12.25 2.72
CA ALA A 202 -11.93 -12.42 3.13
C ALA A 202 -12.90 -11.69 2.19
N VAL A 203 -12.56 -10.49 1.71
CA VAL A 203 -13.36 -9.77 0.70
C VAL A 203 -13.56 -10.63 -0.56
N ALA A 204 -12.49 -11.28 -1.04
CA ALA A 204 -12.57 -12.15 -2.21
C ALA A 204 -13.34 -13.46 -1.91
N PHE A 205 -13.03 -14.10 -0.78
CA PHE A 205 -13.58 -15.40 -0.41
C PHE A 205 -15.08 -15.34 -0.09
N GLU A 206 -15.50 -14.29 0.62
CA GLU A 206 -16.90 -14.04 0.99
C GLU A 206 -17.69 -13.33 -0.12
N GLN A 207 -17.01 -13.02 -1.24
CA GLN A 207 -17.59 -12.31 -2.38
C GLN A 207 -18.27 -10.99 -2.00
N ARG A 208 -17.64 -10.23 -1.13
CA ARG A 208 -18.14 -8.93 -0.66
C ARG A 208 -17.97 -7.86 -1.74
N TRP A 209 -18.78 -7.94 -2.77
CA TRP A 209 -18.72 -7.04 -3.90
C TRP A 209 -19.62 -5.83 -3.75
N ASN A 210 -19.29 -4.76 -4.48
CA ASN A 210 -20.00 -3.48 -4.53
C ASN A 210 -19.98 -2.70 -3.20
N GLU A 211 -18.96 -2.94 -2.39
CA GLU A 211 -18.75 -2.26 -1.13
C GLU A 211 -17.63 -1.21 -1.22
N THR A 212 -17.63 -0.27 -0.27
CA THR A 212 -16.48 0.58 0.05
C THR A 212 -16.12 0.33 1.50
N ILE A 213 -14.93 -0.26 1.72
CA ILE A 213 -14.46 -0.71 3.03
C ILE A 213 -13.26 0.16 3.41
N THR A 214 -13.16 0.58 4.67
CA THR A 214 -11.98 1.25 5.20
C THR A 214 -11.24 0.32 6.16
N LEU A 215 -10.00 -0.03 5.85
CA LEU A 215 -9.11 -0.75 6.75
C LEU A 215 -8.21 0.26 7.47
N ALA A 216 -8.59 0.58 8.69
CA ALA A 216 -7.93 1.55 9.54
C ALA A 216 -7.57 0.93 10.90
N GLY A 217 -6.45 1.33 11.49
CA GLY A 217 -6.02 0.81 12.79
C GLY A 217 -6.93 1.21 13.95
N GLY A 218 -7.67 2.31 13.79
CA GLY A 218 -8.54 2.86 14.84
C GLY A 218 -7.78 3.41 16.05
N ARG A 219 -6.45 3.48 15.96
CA ARG A 219 -5.55 3.97 17.01
C ARG A 219 -4.56 4.96 16.40
N PRO A 220 -4.99 6.20 16.10
CA PRO A 220 -4.11 7.18 15.50
C PRO A 220 -2.95 7.53 16.42
N ALA A 221 -1.74 7.65 15.86
CA ALA A 221 -0.55 8.06 16.55
C ALA A 221 0.10 9.26 15.84
N SER A 222 0.73 10.17 16.61
CA SER A 222 1.48 11.27 16.01
C SER A 222 2.76 10.77 15.33
N LEU A 223 3.27 11.56 14.37
CA LEU A 223 4.57 11.25 13.77
C LEU A 223 5.70 11.26 14.81
N ARG A 224 5.60 12.11 15.82
CA ARG A 224 6.52 12.11 16.97
C ARG A 224 6.50 10.76 17.69
N ARG A 225 5.31 10.26 18.03
CA ARG A 225 5.18 8.95 18.69
C ARG A 225 5.73 7.82 17.84
N ALA A 226 5.47 7.82 16.54
CA ALA A 226 6.02 6.82 15.62
C ALA A 226 7.55 6.88 15.55
N ALA A 227 8.14 8.08 15.54
CA ALA A 227 9.60 8.26 15.57
C ALA A 227 10.21 7.77 16.88
N GLU A 228 9.59 8.06 18.02
CA GLU A 228 10.04 7.57 19.34
C GLU A 228 10.07 6.03 19.41
N LEU A 229 9.03 5.37 18.88
CA LEU A 229 8.99 3.92 18.82
C LEU A 229 10.09 3.34 17.92
N VAL A 230 10.39 4.00 16.80
CA VAL A 230 11.50 3.60 15.91
C VAL A 230 12.85 3.77 16.65
N VAL A 231 13.06 4.90 17.31
CA VAL A 231 14.31 5.15 18.09
C VAL A 231 14.47 4.06 19.17
N ALA A 232 13.42 3.77 19.92
CA ALA A 232 13.44 2.71 20.93
C ALA A 232 13.78 1.33 20.32
N ALA A 233 13.17 0.97 19.19
CA ALA A 233 13.38 -0.30 18.51
C ALA A 233 14.79 -0.44 17.91
N THR A 234 15.46 0.68 17.58
CA THR A 234 16.85 0.68 17.04
C THR A 234 17.94 0.83 18.11
N GLY A 235 17.58 0.87 19.38
CA GLY A 235 18.54 1.01 20.50
C GLY A 235 18.73 2.42 21.04
N GLY A 236 17.92 3.40 20.59
CA GLY A 236 17.76 4.68 21.29
C GLY A 236 18.86 5.72 21.08
N ALA A 237 19.63 5.69 19.99
CA ALA A 237 20.85 6.51 19.86
C ALA A 237 20.74 7.74 18.95
N VAL A 238 19.65 7.92 18.18
CA VAL A 238 19.53 9.02 17.23
C VAL A 238 18.56 10.10 17.68
N PRO A 239 18.84 11.40 17.44
CA PRO A 239 17.92 12.47 17.78
C PRO A 239 16.71 12.54 16.84
N ILE A 240 15.59 13.06 17.39
CA ILE A 240 14.41 13.42 16.61
C ILE A 240 14.43 14.95 16.45
N GLU A 241 14.52 15.40 15.21
CA GLU A 241 14.57 16.83 14.86
C GLU A 241 13.24 17.27 14.26
N THR A 242 12.75 18.43 14.72
CA THR A 242 11.50 19.01 14.26
C THR A 242 11.71 20.46 13.80
N PRO A 243 12.37 20.65 12.64
CA PRO A 243 12.71 22.00 12.17
C PRO A 243 11.49 22.84 11.76
N GLY A 244 10.28 22.24 11.76
CA GLY A 244 9.10 22.90 11.24
C GLY A 244 9.12 22.96 9.70
N GLY A 245 8.65 24.09 9.16
CA GLY A 245 8.63 24.36 7.74
C GLY A 245 7.26 24.12 7.08
N THR A 246 7.12 24.64 5.87
CA THR A 246 5.91 24.49 5.06
C THR A 246 6.00 23.20 4.25
N LEU A 247 4.92 22.44 4.25
CA LEU A 247 4.78 21.24 3.43
C LEU A 247 3.82 21.48 2.25
N PRO A 248 3.93 20.71 1.18
CA PRO A 248 2.96 20.73 0.09
C PRO A 248 1.53 20.50 0.59
N PRO A 249 0.50 20.95 -0.14
CA PRO A 249 -0.90 20.71 0.22
C PRO A 249 -1.18 19.24 0.53
N GLY A 250 -1.94 18.99 1.57
CA GLY A 250 -2.29 17.66 2.04
C GLY A 250 -1.20 16.89 2.80
N GLU A 251 0.04 17.38 2.85
CA GLU A 251 1.13 16.66 3.56
C GLU A 251 1.14 16.93 5.08
N ASN A 252 0.64 18.10 5.50
CA ASN A 252 0.59 18.47 6.92
C ASN A 252 -0.72 18.07 7.61
N GLU A 253 -1.68 17.54 6.86
CA GLU A 253 -2.96 17.10 7.38
C GLU A 253 -2.84 15.83 8.23
N SER A 254 -3.77 15.65 9.19
CA SER A 254 -3.98 14.38 9.89
C SER A 254 -4.91 13.49 9.07
N TYR A 255 -4.51 12.23 8.89
CA TYR A 255 -5.31 11.23 8.19
C TYR A 255 -5.61 10.07 9.12
N VAL A 256 -6.84 10.05 9.61
CA VAL A 256 -7.36 9.04 10.53
C VAL A 256 -8.55 8.37 9.86
N GLY A 257 -8.53 7.05 9.78
CA GLY A 257 -9.70 6.28 9.40
C GLY A 257 -10.73 6.34 10.53
N GLY A 258 -11.96 6.74 10.24
CA GLY A 258 -13.07 6.51 11.16
C GLY A 258 -13.23 5.01 11.43
N GLN A 259 -13.92 4.64 12.51
CA GLN A 259 -14.31 3.23 12.70
C GLN A 259 -15.07 2.78 11.44
N ALA A 260 -14.56 1.71 10.84
CA ALA A 260 -14.88 1.24 9.51
C ALA A 260 -16.37 1.32 9.15
N GLU A 261 -16.74 2.31 8.36
CA GLU A 261 -17.94 2.17 7.53
C GLU A 261 -17.64 1.03 6.54
N GLY A 262 -18.30 -0.12 6.71
CA GLY A 262 -18.20 -1.26 5.80
C GLY A 262 -17.27 -2.41 6.22
N GLY A 263 -16.37 -2.24 7.19
CA GLY A 263 -15.43 -3.30 7.62
C GLY A 263 -15.99 -4.30 8.64
N VAL A 264 -17.27 -4.26 8.93
CA VAL A 264 -17.91 -5.13 9.93
C VAL A 264 -17.82 -6.60 9.49
N GLY A 265 -17.20 -7.43 10.34
CA GLY A 265 -17.10 -8.87 10.12
C GLY A 265 -15.90 -9.34 9.29
N LEU A 266 -14.99 -8.44 8.87
CA LEU A 266 -13.73 -8.87 8.27
C LEU A 266 -12.71 -9.29 9.35
N PRO A 267 -11.85 -10.28 9.06
CA PRO A 267 -10.75 -10.66 9.94
C PRO A 267 -9.63 -9.59 9.85
N PHE A 268 -9.87 -8.44 10.46
CA PHE A 268 -8.96 -7.31 10.49
C PHE A 268 -8.66 -6.95 11.94
N ASP A 269 -7.72 -7.65 12.52
CA ASP A 269 -7.16 -7.37 13.84
C ASP A 269 -5.83 -6.64 13.66
N VAL A 270 -5.82 -5.35 14.00
CA VAL A 270 -4.67 -4.48 13.79
C VAL A 270 -3.73 -4.55 14.99
N ARG A 271 -2.50 -4.94 14.73
CA ARG A 271 -1.44 -4.94 15.74
C ARG A 271 -1.21 -3.53 16.29
N PRO A 272 -1.05 -3.40 17.60
CA PRO A 272 -0.59 -2.15 18.20
C PRO A 272 0.72 -1.67 17.57
N LEU A 273 0.86 -0.35 17.42
CA LEU A 273 2.04 0.24 16.80
C LEU A 273 3.33 -0.11 17.57
N GLU A 274 3.22 -0.25 18.87
CA GLU A 274 4.29 -0.67 19.79
C GLU A 274 4.83 -2.07 19.49
N GLU A 275 3.99 -2.95 18.96
CA GLU A 275 4.38 -4.32 18.55
C GLU A 275 4.85 -4.36 17.10
N ALA A 276 4.17 -3.63 16.22
CA ALA A 276 4.42 -3.65 14.78
C ALA A 276 5.73 -2.95 14.38
N VAL A 277 6.09 -1.84 15.04
CA VAL A 277 7.31 -1.10 14.71
C VAL A 277 8.57 -1.91 14.97
N PRO A 278 8.77 -2.60 16.11
CA PRO A 278 9.92 -3.48 16.32
C PRO A 278 10.03 -4.57 15.26
N LEU A 279 8.95 -5.25 14.89
CA LEU A 279 8.94 -6.28 13.84
C LEU A 279 9.45 -5.74 12.51
N TYR A 280 9.00 -4.53 12.15
CA TYR A 280 9.46 -3.88 10.92
C TYR A 280 10.93 -3.46 10.98
N VAL A 281 11.37 -2.88 12.10
CA VAL A 281 12.77 -2.46 12.31
C VAL A 281 13.71 -3.67 12.23
N ASP A 282 13.37 -4.79 12.84
CA ASP A 282 14.15 -6.03 12.79
C ASP A 282 14.28 -6.56 11.35
N TRP A 283 13.16 -6.59 10.61
CA TRP A 283 13.16 -6.95 9.21
C TRP A 283 14.05 -6.03 8.39
N LEU A 284 13.91 -4.70 8.55
CA LEU A 284 14.68 -3.71 7.81
C LEU A 284 16.18 -3.78 8.13
N ALA A 285 16.54 -4.00 9.40
CA ALA A 285 17.91 -4.20 9.83
C ALA A 285 18.56 -5.43 9.15
N ALA A 286 17.78 -6.50 8.95
CA ALA A 286 18.27 -7.64 8.17
C ALA A 286 18.56 -7.27 6.70
N GLN A 287 17.72 -6.43 6.08
CA GLN A 287 17.94 -5.93 4.71
C GLN A 287 19.20 -5.04 4.62
N VAL A 288 19.43 -4.16 5.61
CA VAL A 288 20.65 -3.34 5.69
C VAL A 288 21.90 -4.22 5.75
N ARG A 289 21.88 -5.26 6.60
CA ARG A 289 23.00 -6.22 6.71
C ARG A 289 23.24 -7.00 5.40
N ALA A 290 22.18 -7.44 4.73
CA ALA A 290 22.28 -8.14 3.46
C ALA A 290 22.90 -7.25 2.37
N ARG A 291 22.44 -6.00 2.27
CA ARG A 291 22.98 -5.00 1.33
C ARG A 291 24.47 -4.74 1.57
N ALA A 292 24.91 -4.58 2.82
CA ALA A 292 26.29 -4.34 3.15
C ALA A 292 27.23 -5.52 2.78
N ARG A 293 26.70 -6.76 2.72
CA ARG A 293 27.44 -7.94 2.28
C ARG A 293 27.57 -8.02 0.75
N SER A 294 26.59 -7.55 -0.01
CA SER A 294 26.60 -7.60 -1.47
C SER A 294 27.45 -6.50 -2.12
N THR A 295 27.88 -5.51 -1.34
CA THR A 295 28.77 -4.40 -1.78
C THR A 295 30.23 -4.64 -1.43
N ARG A 296 30.55 -5.73 -0.79
CA ARG A 296 31.91 -6.23 -0.52
C ARG A 296 32.25 -7.40 -1.45
#